data_841f1cc6de1028955bc709bd76e81e9c
#
_entry.id   841f1cc6de1028955bc709bd76e81e9c
#
_cell.length_a   1.000
_cell.length_b   1.000
_cell.length_c   1.000
_cell.angle_alpha   90.00
_cell.angle_beta   90.00
_cell.angle_gamma   90.00
#
_symmetry.space_group_name_H-M   'P 1'
#
loop_
_entity.id
_entity.type
_entity.pdbx_description
1 polymer ?
#
loop_
_entity_poly.entity_id
_entity_poly.type
_entity_poly.pdbx_seq_one_letter_code
_entity_poly.pdbx_strand_id
1 'polypeptide(L)' 'MDGLKSVAVYGASAVAGFEIDRNVSFTSISSNNTINQVVNIGIGIVAILIGLHIEHEAGKVLAFAGAGYTGSAVLSMAGY' A
#
# COMPACT_ATOMS: atom_id res chain seq x y z
N MET A 1 11.17 -13.59 -14.21
CA MET A 1 9.84 -14.15 -13.84
C MET A 1 8.94 -14.05 -15.06
N ASP A 2 8.21 -15.09 -15.38
CA ASP A 2 7.29 -14.99 -16.53
C ASP A 2 6.11 -14.06 -16.19
N GLY A 3 5.38 -13.62 -17.23
CA GLY A 3 4.33 -12.62 -17.08
C GLY A 3 3.20 -13.04 -16.14
N LEU A 4 2.83 -14.32 -16.16
CA LEU A 4 1.75 -14.84 -15.32
C LEU A 4 2.15 -14.82 -13.83
N LYS A 5 3.38 -15.27 -13.52
CA LYS A 5 3.89 -15.22 -12.16
C LYS A 5 4.01 -13.78 -11.65
N SER A 6 4.46 -12.86 -12.52
CA SER A 6 4.57 -11.45 -12.16
C SER A 6 3.21 -10.87 -11.80
N VAL A 7 2.18 -11.13 -12.59
CA VAL A 7 0.82 -10.68 -12.31
C VAL A 7 0.33 -11.24 -10.98
N ALA A 8 0.56 -12.53 -10.71
CA ALA A 8 0.13 -13.16 -9.47
C ALA A 8 0.85 -12.56 -8.26
N VAL A 9 2.17 -12.40 -8.33
CA VAL A 9 2.97 -11.88 -7.20
C VAL A 9 2.66 -10.42 -6.94
N TYR A 10 2.64 -9.59 -7.97
CA TYR A 10 2.42 -8.15 -7.79
C TYR A 10 0.97 -7.84 -7.45
N GLY A 11 0.03 -8.56 -8.05
CA GLY A 11 -1.38 -8.46 -7.68
C GLY A 11 -1.62 -8.86 -6.23
N ALA A 12 -1.02 -9.97 -5.79
CA ALA A 12 -1.10 -10.41 -4.40
C ALA A 12 -0.46 -9.39 -3.45
N SER A 13 0.64 -8.75 -3.87
CA SER A 13 1.30 -7.71 -3.08
C SER A 13 0.39 -6.49 -2.89
N ALA A 14 -0.30 -6.07 -3.95
CA ALA A 14 -1.25 -4.95 -3.87
C ALA A 14 -2.43 -5.30 -2.95
N VAL A 15 -2.96 -6.52 -3.05
CA VAL A 15 -4.03 -6.98 -2.16
C VAL A 15 -3.54 -7.05 -0.72
N ALA A 16 -2.32 -7.53 -0.48
CA ALA A 16 -1.75 -7.57 0.85
C ALA A 16 -1.62 -6.17 1.46
N GLY A 17 -1.16 -5.20 0.69
CA GLY A 17 -1.09 -3.80 1.14
C GLY A 17 -2.46 -3.24 1.49
N PHE A 18 -3.47 -3.51 0.66
CA PHE A 18 -4.85 -3.12 0.90
C PHE A 18 -5.37 -3.73 2.21
N GLU A 19 -5.16 -5.03 2.42
CA GLU A 19 -5.59 -5.74 3.62
C GLU A 19 -4.88 -5.24 4.89
N ILE A 20 -3.59 -4.92 4.77
CA ILE A 20 -2.83 -4.37 5.90
C ILE A 20 -3.46 -3.05 6.35
N ASP A 21 -3.77 -2.15 5.43
CA ASP A 21 -4.41 -0.88 5.78
C ASP A 21 -5.78 -1.10 6.43
N ARG A 22 -6.55 -2.08 5.94
CA ARG A 22 -7.89 -2.35 6.45
C ARG A 22 -7.88 -3.02 7.84
N ASN A 23 -6.92 -3.89 8.10
CA ASN A 23 -6.91 -4.72 9.32
C ASN A 23 -5.91 -4.24 10.36
N VAL A 24 -4.83 -3.61 9.94
CA VAL A 24 -3.76 -3.13 10.83
C VAL A 24 -3.49 -1.67 10.48
N SER A 25 -4.17 -0.77 11.16
CA SER A 25 -3.86 0.65 11.00
C SER A 25 -2.55 0.94 11.72
N PHE A 26 -1.48 1.20 10.98
CA PHE A 26 -0.20 1.60 11.56
C PHE A 26 -0.27 2.98 12.21
N THR A 27 -1.29 3.75 11.89
CA THR A 27 -1.42 5.11 12.40
C THR A 27 -2.83 5.34 12.91
N SER A 28 -3.02 5.15 14.19
CA SER A 28 -4.18 5.65 14.94
C SER A 28 -3.72 6.77 15.85
N ILE A 29 -3.09 7.79 15.25
CA ILE A 29 -2.50 8.91 16.01
C ILE A 29 -3.52 9.99 16.33
N SER A 30 -4.69 9.93 15.71
CA SER A 30 -5.74 10.93 15.90
C SER A 30 -7.11 10.25 15.94
N SER A 31 -8.06 10.86 16.62
CA SER A 31 -9.46 10.45 16.56
C SER A 31 -10.12 10.88 15.24
N ASN A 32 -9.46 11.73 14.46
CA ASN A 32 -9.96 12.17 13.17
C ASN A 32 -9.53 11.19 12.09
N ASN A 33 -10.50 10.49 11.50
CA ASN A 33 -10.23 9.48 10.47
C ASN A 33 -9.52 10.06 9.24
N THR A 34 -9.87 11.29 8.85
CA THR A 34 -9.24 11.94 7.69
C THR A 34 -7.75 12.14 7.91
N ILE A 35 -7.35 12.59 9.11
CA ILE A 35 -5.93 12.77 9.45
C ILE A 35 -5.20 11.43 9.39
N ASN A 36 -5.79 10.38 9.96
CA ASN A 36 -5.20 9.04 9.93
C ASN A 36 -5.01 8.55 8.51
N GLN A 37 -5.99 8.74 7.63
CA GLN A 37 -5.90 8.29 6.24
C GLN A 37 -4.89 9.11 5.44
N VAL A 38 -4.78 10.41 5.67
CA VAL A 38 -3.75 11.22 5.02
C VAL A 38 -2.35 10.72 5.39
N VAL A 39 -2.12 10.39 6.65
CA VAL A 39 -0.84 9.80 7.09
C VAL A 39 -0.61 8.44 6.43
N ASN A 40 -1.64 7.60 6.36
CA ASN A 40 -1.55 6.29 5.69
C ASN A 40 -1.22 6.43 4.21
N ILE A 41 -1.82 7.40 3.52
CA ILE A 41 -1.48 7.69 2.12
C ILE A 41 -0.01 8.07 2.00
N GLY A 42 0.49 8.91 2.89
CA GLY A 42 1.91 9.28 2.92
C GLY A 42 2.82 8.08 3.10
N ILE A 43 2.49 7.19 4.03
CA ILE A 43 3.24 5.94 4.25
C ILE A 43 3.26 5.09 2.99
N GLY A 44 2.11 4.91 2.34
CA GLY A 44 2.01 4.14 1.10
C GLY A 44 2.84 4.74 -0.03
N ILE A 45 2.83 6.05 -0.18
CA ILE A 45 3.63 6.75 -1.19
C ILE A 45 5.13 6.56 -0.93
N VAL A 46 5.57 6.69 0.33
CA VAL A 46 6.96 6.46 0.70
C VAL A 46 7.36 5.02 0.36
N ALA A 47 6.52 4.04 0.66
CA ALA A 47 6.78 2.64 0.32
C ALA A 47 6.93 2.44 -1.19
N ILE A 48 6.08 3.09 -1.99
CA ILE A 48 6.17 3.04 -3.46
C ILE A 48 7.52 3.63 -3.91
N LEU A 49 7.88 4.80 -3.42
CA LEU A 49 9.12 5.46 -3.82
C LEU A 49 10.35 4.64 -3.44
N ILE A 50 10.39 4.09 -2.23
CA ILE A 50 11.47 3.22 -1.79
C ILE A 50 11.53 1.97 -2.68
N GLY A 51 10.37 1.37 -2.94
CA GLY A 51 10.29 0.18 -3.79
C GLY A 51 10.83 0.42 -5.20
N LEU A 52 10.50 1.57 -5.79
CA LEU A 52 10.97 1.92 -7.12
C LEU A 52 12.49 2.18 -7.19
N HIS A 53 13.11 2.52 -6.06
CA HIS A 53 14.57 2.71 -5.99
C HIS A 53 15.34 1.40 -5.81
N ILE A 54 14.67 0.33 -5.45
CA ILE A 54 15.29 -0.99 -5.29
C ILE A 54 15.26 -1.70 -6.65
N GLU A 55 16.43 -2.03 -7.19
CA GLU A 55 16.57 -2.68 -8.50
C GLU A 55 16.32 -4.19 -8.46
N HIS A 56 15.73 -4.68 -7.42
CA HIS A 56 15.39 -6.09 -7.25
C HIS A 56 13.88 -6.29 -7.31
N GLU A 57 13.41 -7.49 -7.61
CA GLU A 57 11.98 -7.78 -7.62
C GLU A 57 11.28 -7.49 -6.29
N ALA A 58 12.01 -7.61 -5.18
CA ALA A 58 11.49 -7.21 -3.87
C ALA A 58 11.06 -5.75 -3.84
N GLY A 59 11.74 -4.87 -4.59
CA GLY A 59 11.34 -3.47 -4.72
C GLY A 59 9.99 -3.31 -5.38
N LYS A 60 9.71 -4.10 -6.43
CA LYS A 60 8.41 -4.07 -7.10
C LYS A 60 7.30 -4.60 -6.18
N VAL A 61 7.58 -5.64 -5.41
CA VAL A 61 6.63 -6.16 -4.41
C VAL A 61 6.29 -5.07 -3.40
N LEU A 62 7.29 -4.36 -2.89
CA LEU A 62 7.08 -3.25 -1.95
C LEU A 62 6.26 -2.13 -2.58
N ALA A 63 6.55 -1.76 -3.83
CA ALA A 63 5.82 -0.72 -4.54
C ALA A 63 4.35 -1.09 -4.73
N PHE A 64 4.05 -2.32 -5.12
CA PHE A 64 2.68 -2.77 -5.28
C PHE A 64 1.94 -2.87 -3.94
N ALA A 65 2.61 -3.33 -2.89
CA ALA A 65 2.03 -3.33 -1.54
C ALA A 65 1.71 -1.90 -1.08
N GLY A 66 2.62 -0.97 -1.32
CA GLY A 66 2.40 0.45 -1.04
C GLY A 66 1.22 1.03 -1.82
N ALA A 67 1.07 0.63 -3.08
CA ALA A 67 -0.05 1.06 -3.91
C ALA A 67 -1.38 0.55 -3.36
N GLY A 68 -1.44 -0.71 -2.92
CA GLY A 68 -2.64 -1.28 -2.30
C GLY A 68 -2.98 -0.59 -0.98
N TYR A 69 -1.97 -0.33 -0.15
CA TYR A 69 -2.13 0.40 1.11
C TYR A 69 -2.67 1.80 0.87
N THR A 70 -2.10 2.54 -0.08
CA THR A 70 -2.54 3.87 -0.47
C THR A 70 -3.97 3.85 -1.00
N GLY A 71 -4.28 2.89 -1.88
CA GLY A 71 -5.61 2.75 -2.45
C GLY A 71 -6.68 2.53 -1.39
N SER A 72 -6.40 1.67 -0.41
CA SER A 72 -7.30 1.43 0.71
C SER A 72 -7.53 2.70 1.52
N ALA A 73 -6.47 3.47 1.80
CA ALA A 73 -6.59 4.71 2.54
C ALA A 73 -7.44 5.75 1.80
N VAL A 74 -7.25 5.86 0.48
CA VAL A 74 -8.07 6.76 -0.35
C VAL A 74 -9.54 6.36 -0.32
N LEU A 75 -9.83 5.07 -0.44
CA LEU A 75 -11.20 4.57 -0.36
C LEU A 75 -11.81 4.83 1.02
N SER A 76 -11.04 4.67 2.08
CA SER A 76 -11.50 4.96 3.44
C SER A 76 -11.87 6.44 3.62
N MET A 77 -11.12 7.35 3.00
CA MET A 77 -11.45 8.77 3.01
C MET A 77 -12.77 9.06 2.28
N ALA A 78 -13.06 8.30 1.24
CA ALA A 78 -14.29 8.42 0.47
C ALA A 78 -15.49 7.71 1.14
N GLY A 79 -15.28 7.03 2.26
CA GLY A 79 -16.34 6.33 2.99
C GLY A 79 -16.50 4.86 2.64
N TYR A 80 -15.56 4.32 1.90
CA TYR A 80 -15.55 2.90 1.56
C TYR A 80 -14.56 2.15 2.46
#